data_cd590b7d10cb63f3e2e3065b28b5ef6a
#
_entry.id   cd590b7d10cb63f3e2e3065b28b5ef6a
#
_cell.length_a   1.000
_cell.length_b   1.000
_cell.length_c   1.000
_cell.angle_alpha   90.00
_cell.angle_beta   90.00
_cell.angle_gamma   90.00
#
_symmetry.space_group_name_H-M   'P 1'
#
loop_
_entity.id
_entity.type
_entity.pdbx_description
1 polymer ?
#
loop_
_entity_poly.entity_id
_entity_poly.type
_entity_poly.pdbx_seq_one_letter_code
_entity_poly.pdbx_strand_id
1 'polypeptide(L)'
;NNEIILTIGSRKISVFGREIKNDVAPKIVNDRTILPIRIVAESLGGTVTWNGELQRVTIQKGADVILITIGADTAYVNGTAVKLDAAAFVENGRTYLPLRFVSETLGAQVVWNEAEKTVTITK
;
A
#
# COMPACT_ATOMS: atom_id res chain seq x y z
N ASN A 1 10.95 -17.46 -0.37
CA ASN A 1 9.74 -16.94 0.25
C ASN A 1 9.24 -15.75 -0.56
N ASN A 2 7.96 -15.76 -0.90
CA ASN A 2 7.32 -14.74 -1.71
C ASN A 2 6.20 -13.99 -0.98
N GLU A 3 6.25 -13.99 0.36
CA GLU A 3 5.22 -13.39 1.18
C GLU A 3 5.71 -12.16 1.92
N ILE A 4 4.85 -11.15 1.99
CA ILE A 4 5.05 -9.97 2.84
C ILE A 4 3.98 -10.05 3.92
N ILE A 5 4.38 -10.04 5.18
CA ILE A 5 3.46 -10.16 6.31
C ILE A 5 3.51 -8.90 7.15
N LEU A 6 2.34 -8.28 7.32
CA LEU A 6 2.19 -7.04 8.08
C LEU A 6 1.24 -7.29 9.24
N THR A 7 1.59 -6.76 10.42
CA THR A 7 0.74 -6.87 11.60
C THR A 7 0.22 -5.49 11.97
N ILE A 8 -1.09 -5.38 12.13
CA ILE A 8 -1.72 -4.10 12.49
C ILE A 8 -1.13 -3.62 13.82
N GLY A 9 -0.70 -2.36 13.84
CA GLY A 9 -0.13 -1.75 15.03
C GLY A 9 1.35 -2.04 15.25
N SER A 10 1.96 -2.88 14.42
CA SER A 10 3.37 -3.23 14.56
C SER A 10 4.20 -2.60 13.44
N ARG A 11 5.36 -2.03 13.79
CA ARG A 11 6.28 -1.49 12.80
C ARG A 11 7.20 -2.56 12.19
N LYS A 12 7.12 -3.80 12.69
CA LYS A 12 7.89 -4.91 12.14
C LYS A 12 7.14 -5.52 10.97
N ILE A 13 7.81 -5.69 9.86
CA ILE A 13 7.25 -6.25 8.63
C ILE A 13 8.16 -7.37 8.18
N SER A 14 7.58 -8.53 7.85
CA SER A 14 8.33 -9.62 7.26
C SER A 14 8.25 -9.51 5.74
N VAL A 15 9.38 -9.36 5.07
CA VAL A 15 9.44 -9.27 3.61
C VAL A 15 10.27 -10.41 3.09
N PHE A 16 9.61 -11.36 2.44
CA PHE A 16 10.24 -12.54 1.84
C PHE A 16 11.14 -13.30 2.85
N GLY A 17 10.61 -13.46 4.08
CA GLY A 17 11.32 -14.15 5.15
C GLY A 17 12.27 -13.31 5.96
N ARG A 18 12.47 -12.03 5.62
CA ARG A 18 13.35 -11.12 6.33
C ARG A 18 12.55 -10.12 7.13
N GLU A 19 12.84 -9.95 8.40
CA GLU A 19 12.19 -8.98 9.23
C GLU A 19 12.79 -7.58 9.00
N ILE A 20 11.93 -6.61 8.70
CA ILE A 20 12.31 -5.22 8.47
C ILE A 20 11.51 -4.35 9.42
N LYS A 21 12.16 -3.35 10.01
CA LYS A 21 11.47 -2.38 10.85
C LYS A 21 11.11 -1.18 9.99
N ASN A 22 9.80 -0.89 9.90
CA ASN A 22 9.30 0.27 9.17
C ASN A 22 9.13 1.46 10.13
N ASP A 23 9.06 2.68 9.59
CA ASP A 23 8.91 3.88 10.40
C ASP A 23 7.54 3.96 11.08
N VAL A 24 6.51 3.45 10.42
CA VAL A 24 5.14 3.52 10.90
C VAL A 24 4.46 2.18 10.75
N ALA A 25 3.46 1.94 11.60
CA ALA A 25 2.70 0.70 11.58
C ALA A 25 1.50 0.81 10.66
N PRO A 26 1.05 -0.31 10.06
CA PRO A 26 -0.23 -0.31 9.34
C PRO A 26 -1.38 -0.06 10.32
N LYS A 27 -2.45 0.54 9.82
CA LYS A 27 -3.64 0.82 10.63
C LYS A 27 -4.90 0.55 9.84
N ILE A 28 -6.03 0.46 10.52
CA ILE A 28 -7.33 0.22 9.89
C ILE A 28 -8.13 1.52 9.91
N VAL A 29 -8.62 1.94 8.72
CA VAL A 29 -9.48 3.10 8.56
C VAL A 29 -10.68 2.67 7.73
N ASN A 30 -11.89 2.90 8.23
CA ASN A 30 -13.13 2.50 7.55
C ASN A 30 -13.12 1.03 7.13
N ASP A 31 -12.67 0.15 8.06
CA ASP A 31 -12.57 -1.30 7.84
C ASP A 31 -11.59 -1.69 6.72
N ARG A 32 -10.68 -0.79 6.35
CA ARG A 32 -9.64 -1.06 5.34
C ARG A 32 -8.27 -0.89 5.95
N THR A 33 -7.37 -1.81 5.61
CA THR A 33 -5.98 -1.74 6.06
C THR A 33 -5.21 -0.75 5.20
N ILE A 34 -4.55 0.18 5.85
CA ILE A 34 -3.79 1.24 5.21
C ILE A 34 -2.36 1.21 5.73
N LEU A 35 -1.39 1.35 4.84
CA LEU A 35 0.03 1.27 5.16
C LEU A 35 0.80 2.30 4.33
N PRO A 36 1.90 2.87 4.87
CA PRO A 36 2.85 3.60 4.03
C PRO A 36 3.36 2.66 2.95
N ILE A 37 3.04 2.95 1.71
CA ILE A 37 3.04 1.95 0.65
C ILE A 37 4.41 1.69 0.02
N ARG A 38 5.40 2.57 0.26
CA ARG A 38 6.68 2.42 -0.44
C ARG A 38 7.28 1.04 -0.26
N ILE A 39 7.32 0.52 0.98
CA ILE A 39 7.96 -0.77 1.21
C ILE A 39 7.23 -1.91 0.50
N VAL A 40 5.90 -1.87 0.47
CA VAL A 40 5.13 -2.90 -0.22
C VAL A 40 5.29 -2.79 -1.73
N ALA A 41 5.14 -1.61 -2.29
CA ALA A 41 5.24 -1.41 -3.74
C ALA A 41 6.64 -1.75 -4.25
N GLU A 42 7.68 -1.30 -3.54
CA GLU A 42 9.06 -1.59 -3.97
C GLU A 42 9.39 -3.06 -3.84
N SER A 43 8.87 -3.72 -2.79
CA SER A 43 9.08 -5.16 -2.62
C SER A 43 8.39 -5.96 -3.72
N LEU A 44 7.30 -5.44 -4.28
CA LEU A 44 6.60 -6.07 -5.39
C LEU A 44 7.17 -5.68 -6.76
N GLY A 45 8.24 -4.91 -6.78
CA GLY A 45 8.92 -4.55 -8.03
C GLY A 45 8.50 -3.21 -8.62
N GLY A 46 7.75 -2.41 -7.87
CA GLY A 46 7.31 -1.09 -8.33
C GLY A 46 8.21 0.03 -7.84
N THR A 47 8.02 1.22 -8.40
CA THR A 47 8.64 2.44 -7.91
C THR A 47 7.57 3.40 -7.44
N VAL A 48 7.90 4.20 -6.43
CA VAL A 48 6.95 5.15 -5.83
C VAL A 48 7.53 6.55 -5.94
N THR A 49 6.78 7.45 -6.57
CA THR A 49 7.19 8.84 -6.77
C THR A 49 6.14 9.77 -6.18
N TRP A 50 6.60 10.77 -5.45
CA TRP A 50 5.73 11.77 -4.82
C TRP A 50 5.78 13.08 -5.59
N ASN A 51 4.61 13.65 -5.90
CA ASN A 51 4.49 14.99 -6.47
C ASN A 51 3.83 15.88 -5.44
N GLY A 52 4.62 16.74 -4.79
CA GLY A 52 4.12 17.61 -3.73
C GLY A 52 3.18 18.70 -4.19
N GLU A 53 3.36 19.16 -5.43
CA GLU A 53 2.50 20.21 -5.98
C GLU A 53 1.08 19.72 -6.22
N LEU A 54 0.95 18.49 -6.75
CA LEU A 54 -0.35 17.88 -7.01
C LEU A 54 -0.87 17.05 -5.85
N GLN A 55 -0.08 16.86 -4.79
CA GLN A 55 -0.40 15.96 -3.68
C GLN A 55 -0.74 14.58 -4.21
N ARG A 56 0.11 14.06 -5.09
CA ARG A 56 -0.16 12.82 -5.83
C ARG A 56 0.99 11.85 -5.70
N VAL A 57 0.63 10.56 -5.51
CA VAL A 57 1.59 9.45 -5.53
C VAL A 57 1.45 8.74 -6.86
N THR A 58 2.58 8.46 -7.49
CA THR A 58 2.64 7.65 -8.71
C THR A 58 3.37 6.36 -8.38
N ILE A 59 2.72 5.23 -8.64
CA ILE A 59 3.32 3.91 -8.47
C ILE A 59 3.42 3.29 -9.85
N GLN A 60 4.62 2.87 -10.22
CA GLN A 60 4.85 2.30 -11.55
C GLN A 60 5.52 0.94 -11.43
N LYS A 61 4.98 -0.05 -12.13
CA LYS A 61 5.57 -1.39 -12.23
C LYS A 61 5.45 -1.83 -13.68
N GLY A 62 6.60 -1.88 -14.39
CA GLY A 62 6.58 -2.17 -15.82
C GLY A 62 5.78 -1.13 -16.57
N ALA A 63 4.77 -1.56 -17.31
CA ALA A 63 3.89 -0.67 -18.07
C ALA A 63 2.69 -0.17 -17.26
N ASP A 64 2.50 -0.68 -16.04
CA ASP A 64 1.35 -0.31 -15.22
C ASP A 64 1.65 0.93 -14.38
N VAL A 65 0.72 1.89 -14.39
CA VAL A 65 0.86 3.15 -13.66
C VAL A 65 -0.37 3.39 -12.82
N ILE A 66 -0.18 3.62 -11.53
CA ILE A 66 -1.25 3.95 -10.59
C ILE A 66 -1.04 5.38 -10.11
N LEU A 67 -2.06 6.22 -10.24
CA LEU A 67 -2.04 7.60 -9.74
C LEU A 67 -3.04 7.73 -8.60
N ILE A 68 -2.57 8.17 -7.44
CA ILE A 68 -3.42 8.36 -6.26
C ILE A 68 -3.20 9.76 -5.71
N THR A 69 -4.28 10.54 -5.62
CA THR A 69 -4.23 11.91 -5.08
C THR A 69 -4.70 11.90 -3.63
N ILE A 70 -3.96 12.57 -2.75
CA ILE A 70 -4.29 12.63 -1.33
C ILE A 70 -5.67 13.25 -1.14
N GLY A 71 -6.50 12.61 -0.33
CA GLY A 71 -7.85 13.06 -0.03
C GLY A 71 -8.90 12.72 -1.06
N ALA A 72 -8.50 12.19 -2.22
CA ALA A 72 -9.45 11.81 -3.26
C ALA A 72 -9.86 10.35 -3.10
N ASP A 73 -11.11 10.05 -3.39
CA ASP A 73 -11.62 8.67 -3.34
C ASP A 73 -11.56 7.97 -4.69
N THR A 74 -10.92 8.60 -5.68
CA THR A 74 -10.75 8.03 -7.01
C THR A 74 -9.26 7.98 -7.35
N ALA A 75 -8.81 6.80 -7.78
CA ALA A 75 -7.46 6.62 -8.29
C ALA A 75 -7.55 6.34 -9.78
N TYR A 76 -6.41 6.42 -10.46
CA TYR A 76 -6.35 6.11 -11.90
C TYR A 76 -5.36 4.98 -12.11
N VAL A 77 -5.82 3.92 -12.78
CA VAL A 77 -4.99 2.78 -13.14
C VAL A 77 -4.90 2.75 -14.65
N ASN A 78 -3.73 3.05 -15.19
CA ASN A 78 -3.49 3.13 -16.63
C ASN A 78 -4.52 4.03 -17.32
N GLY A 79 -4.85 5.16 -16.67
CA GLY A 79 -5.79 6.14 -17.21
C GLY A 79 -7.27 5.86 -16.93
N THR A 80 -7.59 4.72 -16.30
CA THR A 80 -8.96 4.38 -15.98
C THR A 80 -9.26 4.72 -14.53
N ALA A 81 -10.37 5.44 -14.29
CA ALA A 81 -10.76 5.83 -12.94
C ALA A 81 -11.27 4.63 -12.14
N VAL A 82 -10.79 4.49 -10.92
CA VAL A 82 -11.20 3.43 -9.99
C VAL A 82 -11.56 4.09 -8.67
N LYS A 83 -12.72 3.75 -8.12
CA LYS A 83 -13.14 4.30 -6.83
C LYS A 83 -12.49 3.54 -5.70
N LEU A 84 -11.93 4.28 -4.74
CA LEU A 84 -11.28 3.72 -3.55
C LEU A 84 -12.27 3.62 -2.39
N ASP A 85 -12.17 2.55 -1.60
CA ASP A 85 -12.97 2.41 -0.39
C ASP A 85 -12.51 3.36 0.72
N ALA A 86 -11.24 3.72 0.71
CA ALA A 86 -10.67 4.66 1.67
C ALA A 86 -9.70 5.57 0.93
N ALA A 87 -9.81 6.89 1.18
CA ALA A 87 -8.93 7.86 0.54
C ALA A 87 -7.53 7.79 1.16
N ALA A 88 -6.51 8.07 0.35
CA ALA A 88 -5.15 8.18 0.84
C ALA A 88 -5.01 9.44 1.72
N PHE A 89 -4.12 9.38 2.70
CA PHE A 89 -3.88 10.53 3.59
C PHE A 89 -2.42 10.57 4.03
N VAL A 90 -2.02 11.71 4.60
CA VAL A 90 -0.66 11.91 5.12
C VAL A 90 -0.72 12.04 6.63
N GLU A 91 0.13 11.32 7.34
CA GLU A 91 0.24 11.40 8.79
C GLU A 91 1.71 11.25 9.16
N ASN A 92 2.23 12.14 10.00
CA ASN A 92 3.63 12.13 10.45
C ASN A 92 4.61 12.10 9.27
N GLY A 93 4.29 12.83 8.19
CA GLY A 93 5.16 12.92 7.02
C GLY A 93 5.17 11.66 6.16
N ARG A 94 4.29 10.70 6.42
CA ARG A 94 4.20 9.46 5.64
C ARG A 94 2.85 9.38 4.96
N THR A 95 2.86 8.92 3.70
CA THR A 95 1.63 8.76 2.93
C THR A 95 1.08 7.36 3.14
N TYR A 96 -0.19 7.29 3.52
CA TYR A 96 -0.89 6.03 3.73
C TYR A 96 -1.83 5.77 2.55
N LEU A 97 -1.74 4.58 1.95
CA LEU A 97 -2.54 4.19 0.80
C LEU A 97 -3.34 2.92 1.11
N PRO A 98 -4.49 2.72 0.41
CA PRO A 98 -5.27 1.49 0.58
C PRO A 98 -4.45 0.29 0.13
N LEU A 99 -4.09 -0.56 1.10
CA LEU A 99 -3.15 -1.65 0.87
C LEU A 99 -3.63 -2.67 -0.15
N ARG A 100 -4.89 -3.15 -0.01
CA ARG A 100 -5.41 -4.18 -0.90
C ARG A 100 -5.47 -3.69 -2.34
N PHE A 101 -5.99 -2.49 -2.54
CA PHE A 101 -6.10 -1.92 -3.89
C PHE A 101 -4.75 -1.87 -4.60
N VAL A 102 -3.75 -1.30 -3.92
CA VAL A 102 -2.42 -1.15 -4.53
C VAL A 102 -1.78 -2.51 -4.76
N SER A 103 -1.83 -3.40 -3.76
CA SER A 103 -1.17 -4.70 -3.87
C SER A 103 -1.79 -5.56 -4.98
N GLU A 104 -3.11 -5.60 -5.06
CA GLU A 104 -3.79 -6.39 -6.09
C GLU A 104 -3.56 -5.81 -7.48
N THR A 105 -3.53 -4.49 -7.60
CA THR A 105 -3.24 -3.86 -8.88
C THR A 105 -1.82 -4.16 -9.35
N LEU A 106 -0.88 -4.36 -8.41
CA LEU A 106 0.48 -4.75 -8.74
C LEU A 106 0.64 -6.26 -8.95
N GLY A 107 -0.47 -7.01 -8.94
CA GLY A 107 -0.46 -8.43 -9.25
C GLY A 107 -0.30 -9.36 -8.06
N ALA A 108 -0.40 -8.85 -6.84
CA ALA A 108 -0.26 -9.67 -5.64
C ALA A 108 -1.62 -10.09 -5.09
N GLN A 109 -1.62 -11.17 -4.30
CA GLN A 109 -2.80 -11.60 -3.56
C GLN A 109 -2.71 -11.09 -2.13
N VAL A 110 -3.85 -10.71 -1.55
CA VAL A 110 -3.91 -10.16 -0.20
C VAL A 110 -4.88 -10.97 0.64
N VAL A 111 -4.39 -11.49 1.76
CA VAL A 111 -5.20 -12.31 2.69
C VAL A 111 -5.15 -11.70 4.08
N TRP A 112 -6.32 -11.48 4.67
CA TRP A 112 -6.47 -10.93 6.02
C TRP A 112 -6.68 -12.07 7.02
N ASN A 113 -5.93 -12.05 8.14
CA ASN A 113 -6.12 -12.98 9.24
C ASN A 113 -6.64 -12.23 10.46
N GLU A 114 -7.92 -12.41 10.77
CA GLU A 114 -8.58 -11.69 11.85
C GLU A 114 -8.02 -12.05 13.22
N ALA A 115 -7.71 -13.30 13.44
CA ALA A 115 -7.22 -13.76 14.74
C ALA A 115 -5.86 -13.15 15.08
N GLU A 116 -4.99 -13.02 14.11
CA GLU A 116 -3.64 -12.50 14.32
C GLU A 116 -3.50 -11.03 13.97
N LYS A 117 -4.54 -10.44 13.39
CA LYS A 117 -4.52 -9.07 12.90
C LYS A 117 -3.37 -8.84 11.92
N THR A 118 -3.18 -9.81 11.02
CA THR A 118 -2.13 -9.74 10.03
C THR A 118 -2.68 -9.68 8.63
N VAL A 119 -1.90 -9.10 7.73
CA VAL A 119 -2.15 -9.10 6.29
C VAL A 119 -0.99 -9.82 5.63
N THR A 120 -1.30 -10.82 4.82
CA THR A 120 -0.28 -11.53 4.04
C THR A 120 -0.46 -11.17 2.58
N ILE A 121 0.60 -10.63 1.98
CA ILE A 121 0.65 -10.28 0.57
C ILE A 121 1.54 -11.28 -0.12
N THR A 122 1.00 -12.01 -1.07
CA THR A 122 1.75 -13.03 -1.80
C THR A 122 2.02 -12.54 -3.21
N LYS A 123 3.29 -12.46 -3.52
CA LYS A 123 3.76 -12.01 -4.82
C LYS A 123 3.46 -13.03 -5.92
#